data_39622052976c50e067a95787bce087db
#
_entry.id   39622052976c50e067a95787bce087db
#
_cell.length_a   1.000
_cell.length_b   1.000
_cell.length_c   1.000
_cell.angle_alpha   90.00
_cell.angle_beta   90.00
_cell.angle_gamma   90.00
#
_symmetry.space_group_name_H-M   'P 1'
#
loop_
_entity.id
_entity.type
_entity.pdbx_description
1 polymer ?
#
loop_
_entity_poly.entity_id
_entity_poly.type
_entity_poly.pdbx_seq_one_letter_code
_entity_poly.pdbx_strand_id
1 'polypeptide(L)'
;MLFDDLVAAGESGLDELAFGVIGFDAAYAVTHYNAVESSSAGLSATRVLGRHLFEEVAPCMNNFMVAQRFEDEAELDEVVPYVLTLRMRPTPVQLRLMKSGRSGTRFLLVQRQSSK
;
A
#
# COMPACT_ATOMS: atom_id res chain seq x y z
N MET A 1 -12.86 0.07 12.72
CA MET A 1 -11.50 0.14 12.97
C MET A 1 -10.77 0.69 11.76
N LEU A 2 -9.52 0.47 11.65
CA LEU A 2 -8.71 1.18 10.67
C LEU A 2 -9.14 0.95 9.23
N PHE A 3 -9.52 -0.27 8.87
CA PHE A 3 -9.92 -0.54 7.49
C PHE A 3 -11.12 0.31 7.06
N ASP A 4 -12.15 0.32 7.90
CA ASP A 4 -13.34 1.11 7.60
C ASP A 4 -13.03 2.60 7.60
N ASP A 5 -12.13 3.04 8.47
CA ASP A 5 -11.70 4.43 8.50
C ASP A 5 -10.99 4.82 7.21
N LEU A 6 -10.19 3.93 6.66
CA LEU A 6 -9.51 4.19 5.40
C LEU A 6 -10.50 4.30 4.25
N VAL A 7 -11.47 3.39 4.21
CA VAL A 7 -12.49 3.43 3.17
C VAL A 7 -13.27 4.73 3.23
N ALA A 8 -13.60 5.19 4.43
CA ALA A 8 -14.40 6.40 4.61
C ALA A 8 -13.62 7.70 4.41
N ALA A 9 -12.29 7.65 4.52
CA ALA A 9 -11.49 8.88 4.53
C ALA A 9 -11.44 9.60 3.19
N GLY A 10 -11.46 8.86 2.09
CA GLY A 10 -11.30 9.47 0.78
C GLY A 10 -9.88 9.99 0.58
N GLU A 11 -9.64 10.61 -0.57
CA GLU A 11 -8.30 11.05 -0.92
C GLU A 11 -7.72 12.06 0.06
N SER A 12 -8.49 13.07 0.41
CA SER A 12 -7.95 14.12 1.29
C SER A 12 -7.69 13.61 2.68
N GLY A 13 -8.52 12.70 3.18
CA GLY A 13 -8.30 12.12 4.50
C GLY A 13 -7.07 11.24 4.54
N LEU A 14 -6.81 10.49 3.48
CA LEU A 14 -5.62 9.65 3.40
C LEU A 14 -4.35 10.49 3.35
N ASP A 15 -4.40 11.65 2.71
CA ASP A 15 -3.24 12.53 2.63
C ASP A 15 -2.84 13.11 3.97
N GLU A 16 -3.74 13.08 4.95
CA GLU A 16 -3.44 13.61 6.28
C GLU A 16 -2.78 12.60 7.19
N LEU A 17 -2.65 11.36 6.75
CA LEU A 17 -2.02 10.32 7.56
C LEU A 17 -0.50 10.46 7.53
N ALA A 18 0.14 10.03 8.62
CA ALA A 18 1.58 10.15 8.77
C ALA A 18 2.37 9.03 8.09
N PHE A 19 1.69 8.06 7.53
CA PHE A 19 2.34 6.92 6.87
C PHE A 19 1.81 6.76 5.46
N GLY A 20 2.53 5.98 4.64
CA GLY A 20 2.12 5.77 3.26
C GLY A 20 0.91 4.86 3.16
N VAL A 21 -0.03 5.20 2.27
CA VAL A 21 -1.22 4.39 2.03
C VAL A 21 -1.37 4.17 0.54
N ILE A 22 -1.49 2.91 0.16
CA ILE A 22 -1.78 2.51 -1.22
C ILE A 22 -3.07 1.73 -1.20
N GLY A 23 -4.08 2.19 -1.92
CA GLY A 23 -5.31 1.44 -2.11
C GLY A 23 -5.36 0.87 -3.51
N PHE A 24 -5.94 -0.31 -3.66
CA PHE A 24 -6.03 -0.94 -4.97
C PHE A 24 -7.27 -1.84 -5.01
N ASP A 25 -7.69 -2.19 -6.21
CA ASP A 25 -8.92 -2.95 -6.40
C ASP A 25 -8.62 -4.44 -6.64
N ALA A 26 -9.65 -5.21 -6.95
CA ALA A 26 -9.52 -6.65 -7.13
C ALA A 26 -8.65 -7.02 -8.33
N ALA A 27 -8.46 -6.12 -9.27
CA ALA A 27 -7.57 -6.33 -10.41
C ALA A 27 -6.17 -5.80 -10.14
N TYR A 28 -5.91 -5.35 -8.90
CA TYR A 28 -4.63 -4.79 -8.48
C TYR A 28 -4.31 -3.44 -9.11
N ALA A 29 -5.32 -2.76 -9.63
CA ALA A 29 -5.14 -1.40 -10.13
C ALA A 29 -5.16 -0.44 -8.96
N VAL A 30 -4.18 0.45 -8.89
CA VAL A 30 -4.07 1.41 -7.80
C VAL A 30 -5.23 2.39 -7.86
N THR A 31 -5.96 2.53 -6.76
CA THR A 31 -7.08 3.46 -6.66
C THR A 31 -6.77 4.64 -5.74
N HIS A 32 -5.84 4.45 -4.79
CA HIS A 32 -5.47 5.48 -3.83
C HIS A 32 -3.96 5.45 -3.62
N TYR A 33 -3.35 6.62 -3.54
CA TYR A 33 -1.91 6.72 -3.35
C TYR A 33 -1.69 8.06 -2.64
N ASN A 34 -1.49 7.99 -1.32
CA ASN A 34 -1.52 9.24 -0.56
C ASN A 34 -0.23 10.05 -0.70
N ALA A 35 -0.27 11.27 -0.19
CA ALA A 35 0.83 12.21 -0.36
C ALA A 35 2.12 11.72 0.29
N VAL A 36 2.02 11.05 1.44
CA VAL A 36 3.20 10.52 2.13
C VAL A 36 3.88 9.44 1.27
N GLU A 37 3.09 8.55 0.68
CA GLU A 37 3.67 7.51 -0.16
C GLU A 37 4.26 8.10 -1.44
N SER A 38 3.57 9.05 -2.03
CA SER A 38 4.04 9.73 -3.23
C SER A 38 5.40 10.38 -2.97
N SER A 39 5.51 11.11 -1.88
CA SER A 39 6.74 11.80 -1.51
C SER A 39 7.87 10.82 -1.20
N SER A 40 7.58 9.77 -0.43
CA SER A 40 8.60 8.83 0.01
C SER A 40 9.10 7.94 -1.12
N ALA A 41 8.21 7.52 -2.00
CA ALA A 41 8.57 6.63 -3.10
C ALA A 41 9.10 7.40 -4.32
N GLY A 42 8.86 8.70 -4.37
CA GLY A 42 9.28 9.51 -5.49
C GLY A 42 8.44 9.33 -6.74
N LEU A 43 7.18 8.87 -6.58
CA LEU A 43 6.26 8.67 -7.69
C LEU A 43 5.02 9.51 -7.45
N SER A 44 4.56 10.23 -8.45
CA SER A 44 3.35 11.03 -8.29
C SER A 44 2.11 10.14 -8.37
N ALA A 45 1.08 10.53 -7.63
CA ALA A 45 -0.17 9.77 -7.62
C ALA A 45 -0.77 9.69 -9.03
N THR A 46 -0.68 10.75 -9.79
CA THR A 46 -1.26 10.77 -11.15
C THR A 46 -0.59 9.74 -12.05
N ARG A 47 0.66 9.39 -11.78
CA ARG A 47 1.38 8.40 -12.58
C ARG A 47 1.06 6.97 -12.21
N VAL A 48 0.69 6.72 -10.94
CA VAL A 48 0.47 5.35 -10.49
C VAL A 48 -1.00 4.96 -10.48
N LEU A 49 -1.92 5.90 -10.38
CA LEU A 49 -3.34 5.56 -10.34
C LEU A 49 -3.74 4.80 -11.61
N GLY A 50 -4.45 3.70 -11.44
CA GLY A 50 -4.88 2.84 -12.53
C GLY A 50 -3.86 1.80 -12.97
N ARG A 51 -2.62 1.88 -12.48
CA ARG A 51 -1.59 0.93 -12.86
C ARG A 51 -1.56 -0.26 -11.92
N HIS A 52 -1.05 -1.38 -12.40
CA HIS A 52 -0.99 -2.60 -11.60
C HIS A 52 0.04 -2.42 -10.50
N LEU A 53 -0.39 -2.58 -9.24
CA LEU A 53 0.46 -2.31 -8.10
C LEU A 53 1.73 -3.17 -8.11
N PHE A 54 1.57 -4.47 -8.29
CA PHE A 54 2.69 -5.41 -8.13
C PHE A 54 3.46 -5.66 -9.41
N GLU A 55 2.95 -5.25 -10.56
CA GLU A 55 3.67 -5.43 -11.82
C GLU A 55 4.32 -4.14 -12.30
N GLU A 56 3.75 -3.00 -11.97
CA GLU A 56 4.21 -1.72 -12.51
C GLU A 56 4.69 -0.76 -11.45
N VAL A 57 4.05 -0.72 -10.28
CA VAL A 57 4.34 0.31 -9.28
C VAL A 57 5.37 -0.15 -8.26
N ALA A 58 5.19 -1.34 -7.72
CA ALA A 58 6.06 -1.86 -6.67
C ALA A 58 6.40 -3.32 -6.90
N PRO A 59 7.15 -3.61 -7.96
CA PRO A 59 7.49 -5.01 -8.27
C PRO A 59 8.31 -5.69 -7.17
N CYS A 60 8.98 -4.93 -6.32
CA CYS A 60 9.71 -5.51 -5.19
C CYS A 60 8.79 -6.20 -4.19
N MET A 61 7.49 -5.94 -4.22
CA MET A 61 6.52 -6.58 -3.34
C MET A 61 5.71 -7.67 -4.05
N ASN A 62 6.06 -8.01 -5.28
CA ASN A 62 5.35 -9.02 -6.05
C ASN A 62 5.90 -10.41 -5.72
N ASN A 63 5.55 -10.91 -4.53
CA ASN A 63 6.08 -12.17 -4.05
C ASN A 63 5.10 -12.78 -3.05
N PHE A 64 5.47 -13.95 -2.50
CA PHE A 64 4.58 -14.68 -1.59
C PHE A 64 4.40 -13.98 -0.24
N MET A 65 5.27 -13.05 0.11
CA MET A 65 5.16 -12.36 1.39
C MET A 65 4.12 -11.25 1.37
N VAL A 66 3.89 -10.65 0.22
CA VAL A 66 2.97 -9.53 0.10
C VAL A 66 1.87 -9.80 -0.92
N ALA A 67 2.22 -9.85 -2.20
CA ALA A 67 1.19 -9.96 -3.24
C ALA A 67 0.37 -11.24 -3.12
N GLN A 68 1.02 -12.35 -2.86
CA GLN A 68 0.34 -13.64 -2.76
C GLN A 68 -0.63 -13.67 -1.58
N ARG A 69 -0.35 -12.94 -0.51
CA ARG A 69 -1.24 -12.89 0.64
C ARG A 69 -2.60 -12.31 0.26
N PHE A 70 -2.63 -11.31 -0.61
CA PHE A 70 -3.89 -10.73 -1.06
C PHE A 70 -4.68 -11.70 -1.94
N GLU A 71 -3.99 -12.62 -2.62
CA GLU A 71 -4.68 -13.65 -3.41
C GLU A 71 -5.26 -14.73 -2.51
N ASP A 72 -4.49 -15.17 -1.53
CA ASP A 72 -4.83 -16.38 -0.77
C ASP A 72 -5.85 -16.14 0.32
N GLU A 73 -5.92 -14.93 0.87
CA GLU A 73 -6.76 -14.66 2.04
C GLU A 73 -8.01 -13.90 1.63
N ALA A 74 -9.16 -14.32 2.15
CA ALA A 74 -10.41 -13.58 1.93
C ALA A 74 -10.47 -12.36 2.83
N GLU A 75 -9.93 -12.47 4.03
CA GLU A 75 -9.83 -11.38 5.00
C GLU A 75 -8.38 -11.30 5.43
N LEU A 76 -7.84 -10.10 5.50
CA LEU A 76 -6.43 -9.92 5.80
C LEU A 76 -6.22 -8.65 6.60
N ASP A 77 -5.48 -8.75 7.68
CA ASP A 77 -5.03 -7.59 8.44
C ASP A 77 -3.80 -8.03 9.21
N GLU A 78 -2.66 -7.86 8.60
CA GLU A 78 -1.41 -8.35 9.17
C GLU A 78 -0.29 -7.35 8.96
N VAL A 79 0.58 -7.25 9.96
CA VAL A 79 1.75 -6.38 9.86
C VAL A 79 2.96 -7.27 9.64
N VAL A 80 3.74 -6.98 8.61
CA VAL A 80 4.96 -7.74 8.33
C VAL A 80 6.14 -6.80 8.16
N PRO A 81 7.30 -7.15 8.72
CA PRO A 81 8.52 -6.39 8.46
C PRO A 81 9.01 -6.67 7.05
N TYR A 82 9.50 -5.67 6.38
CA TYR A 82 9.89 -5.81 4.99
C TYR A 82 11.01 -4.83 4.66
N VAL A 83 11.73 -5.09 3.58
CA VAL A 83 12.74 -4.16 3.09
C VAL A 83 12.35 -3.78 1.67
N LEU A 84 12.03 -2.52 1.48
CA LEU A 84 11.76 -1.99 0.15
C LEU A 84 13.07 -1.74 -0.58
N THR A 85 13.13 -2.11 -1.84
CA THR A 85 14.32 -1.91 -2.65
C THR A 85 14.08 -0.94 -3.80
N LEU A 86 13.02 -0.14 -3.68
CA LEU A 86 12.75 0.88 -4.67
C LEU A 86 13.91 1.86 -4.71
N ARG A 87 14.24 2.33 -5.90
CA ARG A 87 15.29 3.32 -6.13
C ARG A 87 16.65 2.83 -5.66
N MET A 88 16.83 1.52 -5.65
CA MET A 88 18.11 0.86 -5.33
C MET A 88 18.65 1.23 -3.95
N ARG A 89 17.76 1.57 -3.04
CA ARG A 89 18.15 1.95 -1.69
C ARG A 89 17.32 1.13 -0.71
N PRO A 90 17.90 0.11 -0.08
CA PRO A 90 17.13 -0.71 0.86
C PRO A 90 16.56 0.15 1.98
N THR A 91 15.26 0.05 2.21
CA THR A 91 14.58 0.82 3.23
C THR A 91 13.73 -0.11 4.08
N PRO A 92 14.08 -0.30 5.35
CA PRO A 92 13.26 -1.14 6.23
C PRO A 92 11.93 -0.47 6.53
N VAL A 93 10.87 -1.24 6.46
CA VAL A 93 9.51 -0.73 6.70
C VAL A 93 8.70 -1.76 7.45
N GLN A 94 7.56 -1.32 7.98
CA GLN A 94 6.50 -2.20 8.43
C GLN A 94 5.38 -2.06 7.41
N LEU A 95 4.95 -3.18 6.85
CA LEU A 95 3.82 -3.19 5.93
C LEU A 95 2.60 -3.73 6.65
N ARG A 96 1.48 -3.04 6.50
CA ARG A 96 0.22 -3.59 6.99
C ARG A 96 -0.65 -3.91 5.79
N LEU A 97 -1.01 -5.19 5.66
CA LEU A 97 -1.76 -5.70 4.54
C LEU A 97 -3.22 -5.84 4.98
N MET A 98 -4.12 -5.18 4.29
CA MET A 98 -5.52 -5.13 4.71
C MET A 98 -6.46 -5.43 3.56
N LYS A 99 -7.34 -6.40 3.76
CA LYS A 99 -8.33 -6.82 2.79
C LYS A 99 -9.58 -7.27 3.51
N SER A 100 -10.75 -6.88 3.03
CA SER A 100 -12.02 -7.32 3.59
C SER A 100 -12.90 -7.85 2.47
N GLY A 101 -13.60 -8.94 2.72
CA GLY A 101 -14.54 -9.49 1.76
C GLY A 101 -15.74 -8.60 1.50
N ARG A 102 -15.94 -7.56 2.35
CA ARG A 102 -17.04 -6.63 2.20
C ARG A 102 -16.71 -5.44 1.31
N SER A 103 -15.47 -5.31 0.88
CA SER A 103 -15.05 -4.16 0.09
C SER A 103 -14.20 -4.60 -1.08
N GLY A 104 -14.35 -3.93 -2.20
CA GLY A 104 -13.48 -4.18 -3.35
C GLY A 104 -12.12 -3.52 -3.23
N THR A 105 -11.95 -2.61 -2.27
CA THR A 105 -10.69 -1.92 -2.08
C THR A 105 -9.81 -2.67 -1.08
N ARG A 106 -8.55 -2.80 -1.40
CA ARG A 106 -7.55 -3.35 -0.50
C ARG A 106 -6.55 -2.27 -0.19
N PHE A 107 -5.91 -2.36 0.98
CA PHE A 107 -4.94 -1.34 1.39
C PHE A 107 -3.62 -1.96 1.76
N LEU A 108 -2.56 -1.26 1.39
CA LEU A 108 -1.21 -1.58 1.80
C LEU A 108 -0.66 -0.33 2.48
N LEU A 109 -0.43 -0.42 3.77
CA LEU A 109 0.11 0.70 4.53
C LEU A 109 1.61 0.53 4.67
N VAL A 110 2.35 1.59 4.43
CA VAL A 110 3.80 1.55 4.46
C VAL A 110 4.27 2.49 5.55
N GLN A 111 4.80 1.93 6.63
CA GLN A 111 5.34 2.72 7.72
C GLN A 111 6.84 2.62 7.68
N ARG A 112 7.49 3.70 7.30
CA ARG A 112 8.94 3.75 7.23
C ARG A 112 9.49 4.08 8.60
N GLN A 113 10.61 3.43 8.95
CA GLN A 113 11.23 3.69 10.22
C GLN A 113 11.96 5.01 10.15
N SER A 114 11.80 5.81 11.21
CA SER A 114 12.52 7.04 11.31
C SER A 114 13.98 6.77 11.50
N SER A 115 14.82 7.41 10.74
CA SER A 115 16.24 7.34 10.98
C SER A 115 16.60 8.38 12.00
N LYS A 116 17.22 8.01 13.03
CA LYS A 116 17.57 8.95 14.07
C LYS A 116 19.03 8.95 14.32
#